data_878333a1096dd50ffa68ff0e29186442
#
_entry.id   878333a1096dd50ffa68ff0e29186442
#
_cell.length_a   1.000
_cell.length_b   1.000
_cell.length_c   1.000
_cell.angle_alpha   90.00
_cell.angle_beta   90.00
_cell.angle_gamma   90.00
#
_symmetry.space_group_name_H-M   'P 1'
#
loop_
_entity.id
_entity.type
_entity.pdbx_description
1 polymer ?
#
loop_
_entity_poly.entity_id
_entity_poly.type
_entity_poly.pdbx_seq_one_letter_code
_entity_poly.pdbx_strand_id
1 'polypeptide(L)'
;MHSLRKTAARLGDMLLESDPLDLVIRATLLLLVGMPSILGVEWQYQLIIRSLAVIGILAPAAGRSAAFWWAMATIFFVKSVDHWWIQDNHVFLLNWWCLTLAIALSTADPRRIIAANARLLIGLSFIFAVLWKGFLSPDYMRGDYFHFTFLTDSRVSGIGTLLCGMDPLQYRHNYDAMGLLASYKAEVQSVQLEGTPVLRMLAVVVTWWTVLIEGALALLFLLPSKFRVTRGRNAALLLFAWTTYLAMPIVTFGWTLITLGLAQCDDGARRTRLCFILTYPLLLAYLLAPIWPMLNRAASALLAGSLGGAH
;
A
#
# COMPACT_ATOMS: atom_id res chain seq x y z
N MET A 1 1.06 -24.03 -23.28
CA MET A 1 1.52 -24.01 -21.86
C MET A 1 3.03 -24.18 -21.70
N HIS A 2 3.75 -25.02 -22.43
CA HIS A 2 5.20 -25.23 -22.25
C HIS A 2 6.04 -23.98 -22.59
N SER A 3 5.68 -23.23 -23.64
CA SER A 3 6.35 -21.97 -24.02
C SER A 3 6.24 -20.89 -22.93
N LEU A 4 5.05 -20.69 -22.35
CA LEU A 4 4.84 -19.72 -21.29
C LEU A 4 5.65 -20.02 -20.02
N ARG A 5 5.78 -21.31 -19.66
CA ARG A 5 6.63 -21.74 -18.53
C ARG A 5 8.10 -21.43 -18.77
N LYS A 6 8.61 -21.66 -19.98
CA LYS A 6 10.01 -21.34 -20.34
C LYS A 6 10.26 -19.83 -20.32
N THR A 7 9.32 -19.03 -20.82
CA THR A 7 9.43 -17.57 -20.81
C THR A 7 9.40 -17.03 -19.37
N ALA A 8 8.49 -17.52 -18.52
CA ALA A 8 8.42 -17.12 -17.12
C ALA A 8 9.68 -17.51 -16.33
N ALA A 9 10.24 -18.70 -16.58
CA ALA A 9 11.49 -19.13 -15.96
C ALA A 9 12.66 -18.22 -16.37
N ARG A 10 12.80 -17.92 -17.67
CA ARG A 10 13.84 -17.00 -18.18
C ARG A 10 13.69 -15.59 -17.59
N LEU A 11 12.46 -15.06 -17.53
CA LEU A 11 12.22 -13.76 -16.93
C LEU A 11 12.59 -13.74 -15.44
N GLY A 12 12.24 -14.79 -14.71
CA GLY A 12 12.63 -14.98 -13.32
C GLY A 12 14.15 -15.02 -13.13
N ASP A 13 14.85 -15.73 -14.00
CA ASP A 13 16.32 -15.82 -13.97
C ASP A 13 16.95 -14.46 -14.29
N MET A 14 16.51 -13.76 -15.33
CA MET A 14 16.97 -12.41 -15.66
C MET A 14 16.76 -11.40 -14.50
N LEU A 15 15.61 -11.44 -13.85
CA LEU A 15 15.30 -10.54 -12.71
C LEU A 15 16.17 -10.87 -11.49
N LEU A 16 16.48 -12.14 -11.28
CA LEU A 16 17.28 -12.61 -10.14
C LEU A 16 18.79 -12.49 -10.36
N GLU A 17 19.25 -12.43 -11.61
CA GLU A 17 20.64 -12.19 -12.01
C GLU A 17 20.95 -10.69 -12.08
N SER A 18 19.92 -9.82 -12.12
CA SER A 18 20.10 -8.38 -12.10
C SER A 18 20.77 -7.92 -10.80
N ASP A 19 21.60 -6.90 -10.89
CA ASP A 19 22.18 -6.24 -9.71
C ASP A 19 21.05 -5.84 -8.74
N PRO A 20 21.08 -6.25 -7.47
CA PRO A 20 20.07 -5.89 -6.49
C PRO A 20 19.82 -4.37 -6.37
N LEU A 21 20.86 -3.55 -6.53
CA LEU A 21 20.74 -2.09 -6.53
C LEU A 21 19.91 -1.61 -7.71
N ASP A 22 20.17 -2.12 -8.91
CA ASP A 22 19.39 -1.79 -10.11
C ASP A 22 17.94 -2.17 -9.98
N LEU A 23 17.68 -3.34 -9.42
CA LEU A 23 16.34 -3.82 -9.20
C LEU A 23 15.55 -2.89 -8.28
N VAL A 24 16.17 -2.43 -7.19
CA VAL A 24 15.58 -1.48 -6.24
C VAL A 24 15.33 -0.12 -6.90
N ILE A 25 16.30 0.39 -7.65
CA ILE A 25 16.16 1.66 -8.40
C ILE A 25 14.99 1.56 -9.38
N ARG A 26 14.95 0.51 -10.20
CA ARG A 26 13.87 0.30 -11.18
C ARG A 26 12.50 0.15 -10.50
N ALA A 27 12.42 -0.61 -9.41
CA ALA A 27 11.19 -0.77 -8.64
C ALA A 27 10.71 0.58 -8.10
N THR A 28 11.63 1.42 -7.60
CA THR A 28 11.31 2.77 -7.14
C THR A 28 10.82 3.67 -8.28
N LEU A 29 11.49 3.65 -9.41
CA LEU A 29 11.08 4.45 -10.57
C LEU A 29 9.71 4.01 -11.11
N LEU A 30 9.43 2.71 -11.18
CA LEU A 30 8.11 2.18 -11.55
C LEU A 30 7.02 2.58 -10.54
N LEU A 31 7.34 2.54 -9.25
CA LEU A 31 6.44 3.05 -8.20
C LEU A 31 6.09 4.52 -8.45
N LEU A 32 7.09 5.38 -8.72
CA LEU A 32 6.90 6.81 -8.95
C LEU A 32 6.05 7.10 -10.19
N VAL A 33 6.20 6.31 -11.26
CA VAL A 33 5.34 6.41 -12.46
C VAL A 33 3.92 5.96 -12.16
N GLY A 34 3.76 4.85 -11.43
CA GLY A 34 2.47 4.21 -11.16
C GLY A 34 1.67 4.83 -10.02
N MET A 35 2.19 5.82 -9.30
CA MET A 35 1.46 6.47 -8.21
C MET A 35 0.14 7.06 -8.69
N PRO A 36 -0.99 6.75 -8.04
CA PRO A 36 -2.25 7.42 -8.35
C PRO A 36 -2.12 8.93 -8.08
N SER A 37 -2.63 9.72 -9.01
CA SER A 37 -2.70 11.19 -8.90
C SER A 37 -4.00 11.55 -8.21
N ILE A 38 -3.95 12.33 -7.17
CA ILE A 38 -5.12 13.11 -6.74
C ILE A 38 -5.21 14.25 -7.76
N LEU A 39 -6.13 14.13 -8.73
CA LEU A 39 -6.34 15.13 -9.75
C LEU A 39 -6.76 16.44 -9.09
N GLY A 40 -6.02 17.50 -9.33
CA GLY A 40 -6.42 18.88 -9.02
C GLY A 40 -5.30 19.73 -8.40
N VAL A 41 -4.91 19.50 -7.15
CA VAL A 41 -4.09 20.45 -6.40
C VAL A 41 -2.58 20.28 -6.61
N GLU A 42 -2.11 19.09 -6.92
CA GLU A 42 -0.67 18.76 -6.98
C GLU A 42 -0.19 18.26 -8.36
N TRP A 43 -0.94 18.51 -9.42
CA TRP A 43 -0.66 17.93 -10.73
C TRP A 43 0.73 18.31 -11.29
N GLN A 44 1.23 19.54 -10.99
CA GLN A 44 2.54 19.99 -11.44
C GLN A 44 3.67 19.13 -10.86
N TYR A 45 3.63 18.88 -9.54
CA TYR A 45 4.62 18.04 -8.88
C TYR A 45 4.55 16.60 -9.39
N GLN A 46 3.34 16.07 -9.59
CA GLN A 46 3.14 14.73 -10.13
C GLN A 46 3.71 14.60 -11.55
N LEU A 47 3.49 15.61 -12.38
CA LEU A 47 4.05 15.64 -13.74
C LEU A 47 5.57 15.61 -13.72
N ILE A 48 6.20 16.47 -12.91
CA ILE A 48 7.66 16.55 -12.80
C ILE A 48 8.23 15.22 -12.26
N ILE A 49 7.66 14.67 -11.18
CA ILE A 49 8.11 13.42 -10.56
C ILE A 49 8.03 12.28 -11.58
N ARG A 50 6.90 12.14 -12.28
CA ARG A 50 6.70 11.09 -13.29
C ARG A 50 7.63 11.26 -14.48
N SER A 51 7.80 12.49 -14.96
CA SER A 51 8.72 12.77 -16.07
C SER A 51 10.16 12.39 -15.73
N LEU A 52 10.61 12.76 -14.54
CA LEU A 52 11.94 12.36 -14.04
C LEU A 52 12.02 10.84 -13.88
N ALA A 53 10.99 10.18 -13.33
CA ALA A 53 10.99 8.74 -13.18
C ALA A 53 11.06 8.02 -14.55
N VAL A 54 10.34 8.50 -15.56
CA VAL A 54 10.44 7.99 -16.94
C VAL A 54 11.85 8.20 -17.51
N ILE A 55 12.46 9.38 -17.30
CA ILE A 55 13.84 9.64 -17.71
C ILE A 55 14.78 8.64 -17.02
N GLY A 56 14.62 8.39 -15.73
CA GLY A 56 15.44 7.43 -14.98
C GLY A 56 15.29 5.99 -15.49
N ILE A 57 14.10 5.60 -15.97
CA ILE A 57 13.86 4.29 -16.60
C ILE A 57 14.53 4.19 -17.98
N LEU A 58 14.38 5.22 -18.81
CA LEU A 58 14.91 5.25 -20.17
C LEU A 58 16.42 5.47 -20.22
N ALA A 59 16.98 6.16 -19.24
CA ALA A 59 18.41 6.44 -19.09
C ALA A 59 18.93 5.86 -17.75
N PRO A 60 19.27 4.55 -17.68
CA PRO A 60 19.67 3.91 -16.42
C PRO A 60 20.86 4.56 -15.72
N ALA A 61 21.76 5.21 -16.46
CA ALA A 61 22.87 5.99 -15.90
C ALA A 61 22.35 7.19 -15.06
N ALA A 62 21.27 7.85 -15.50
CA ALA A 62 20.63 8.90 -14.70
C ALA A 62 20.02 8.33 -13.42
N GLY A 63 19.30 7.22 -13.51
CA GLY A 63 18.71 6.54 -12.35
C GLY A 63 19.75 6.07 -11.31
N ARG A 64 21.01 5.84 -11.73
CA ARG A 64 22.13 5.53 -10.83
C ARG A 64 22.88 6.76 -10.31
N SER A 65 22.53 7.96 -10.75
CA SER A 65 23.18 9.20 -10.34
C SER A 65 22.62 9.71 -9.00
N ALA A 66 23.50 10.02 -8.06
CA ALA A 66 23.13 10.67 -6.80
C ALA A 66 22.41 12.01 -7.06
N ALA A 67 22.88 12.81 -8.03
CA ALA A 67 22.28 14.09 -8.37
C ALA A 67 20.82 13.97 -8.81
N PHE A 68 20.48 12.91 -9.54
CA PHE A 68 19.11 12.61 -9.93
C PHE A 68 18.21 12.41 -8.69
N TRP A 69 18.66 11.65 -7.71
CA TRP A 69 17.88 11.37 -6.50
C TRP A 69 17.84 12.57 -5.54
N TRP A 70 18.88 13.40 -5.53
CA TRP A 70 18.84 14.69 -4.82
C TRP A 70 17.78 15.61 -5.43
N ALA A 71 17.70 15.72 -6.75
CA ALA A 71 16.65 16.49 -7.42
C ALA A 71 15.26 15.92 -7.08
N MET A 72 15.08 14.59 -7.15
CA MET A 72 13.83 13.92 -6.81
C MET A 72 13.41 14.19 -5.34
N ALA A 73 14.34 14.03 -4.39
CA ALA A 73 14.07 14.27 -2.97
C ALA A 73 13.73 15.74 -2.70
N THR A 74 14.39 16.69 -3.39
CA THR A 74 14.09 18.13 -3.28
C THR A 74 12.66 18.41 -3.75
N ILE A 75 12.23 17.86 -4.89
CA ILE A 75 10.88 18.05 -5.41
C ILE A 75 9.85 17.49 -4.44
N PHE A 76 10.07 16.30 -3.90
CA PHE A 76 9.19 15.73 -2.88
C PHE A 76 9.15 16.56 -1.60
N PHE A 77 10.29 17.10 -1.18
CA PHE A 77 10.35 17.96 0.00
C PHE A 77 9.57 19.26 -0.21
N VAL A 78 9.79 19.96 -1.34
CA VAL A 78 9.03 21.17 -1.68
C VAL A 78 7.54 20.89 -1.74
N LYS A 79 7.15 19.81 -2.44
CA LYS A 79 5.75 19.34 -2.47
C LYS A 79 5.19 19.12 -1.06
N SER A 80 5.96 18.47 -0.19
CA SER A 80 5.51 18.16 1.18
C SER A 80 5.38 19.41 2.05
N VAL A 81 6.19 20.43 1.84
CA VAL A 81 6.07 21.72 2.55
C VAL A 81 4.88 22.51 2.04
N ASP A 82 4.69 22.54 0.72
CA ASP A 82 3.64 23.31 0.05
C ASP A 82 2.22 22.76 0.35
N HIS A 83 2.10 21.44 0.53
CA HIS A 83 0.83 20.74 0.70
C HIS A 83 0.78 19.84 1.94
N TRP A 84 1.50 20.17 3.01
CA TRP A 84 1.69 19.31 4.18
C TRP A 84 0.36 18.85 4.84
N TRP A 85 -0.69 19.68 4.76
CA TRP A 85 -1.99 19.43 5.39
C TRP A 85 -2.88 18.40 4.68
N ILE A 86 -2.54 18.05 3.41
CA ILE A 86 -3.29 17.07 2.61
C ILE A 86 -2.43 15.84 2.25
N GLN A 87 -1.18 15.81 2.72
CA GLN A 87 -0.26 14.72 2.38
C GLN A 87 -0.55 13.48 3.24
N ASP A 88 -0.69 12.36 2.57
CA ASP A 88 -0.74 11.05 3.23
C ASP A 88 0.64 10.65 3.79
N ASN A 89 0.65 9.93 4.91
CA ASN A 89 1.87 9.45 5.56
C ASN A 89 2.80 8.66 4.63
N HIS A 90 2.27 7.94 3.66
CA HIS A 90 3.07 7.19 2.71
C HIS A 90 3.83 8.07 1.71
N VAL A 91 3.39 9.30 1.45
CA VAL A 91 4.13 10.26 0.63
C VAL A 91 5.38 10.74 1.37
N PHE A 92 5.28 11.00 2.69
CA PHE A 92 6.44 11.30 3.51
C PHE A 92 7.44 10.13 3.53
N LEU A 93 6.96 8.89 3.66
CA LEU A 93 7.82 7.69 3.61
C LEU A 93 8.58 7.63 2.28
N LEU A 94 7.92 7.92 1.16
CA LEU A 94 8.53 7.91 -0.16
C LEU A 94 9.55 9.06 -0.33
N ASN A 95 9.29 10.23 0.25
CA ASN A 95 10.25 11.34 0.30
C ASN A 95 11.54 10.91 1.03
N TRP A 96 11.41 10.34 2.24
CA TRP A 96 12.54 9.80 2.99
C TRP A 96 13.28 8.70 2.23
N TRP A 97 12.55 7.88 1.46
CA TRP A 97 13.15 6.86 0.62
C TRP A 97 13.97 7.46 -0.53
N CYS A 98 13.46 8.46 -1.24
CA CYS A 98 14.20 9.17 -2.28
C CYS A 98 15.47 9.86 -1.72
N LEU A 99 15.37 10.46 -0.54
CA LEU A 99 16.52 11.02 0.17
C LEU A 99 17.54 9.93 0.55
N THR A 100 17.07 8.76 0.98
CA THR A 100 17.94 7.61 1.26
C THR A 100 18.75 7.20 0.02
N LEU A 101 18.09 7.12 -1.15
CA LEU A 101 18.77 6.81 -2.41
C LEU A 101 19.79 7.88 -2.78
N ALA A 102 19.46 9.17 -2.62
CA ALA A 102 20.37 10.27 -2.87
C ALA A 102 21.63 10.18 -2.01
N ILE A 103 21.47 10.00 -0.70
CA ILE A 103 22.59 9.86 0.24
C ILE A 103 23.41 8.61 -0.06
N ALA A 104 22.75 7.47 -0.22
CA ALA A 104 23.44 6.19 -0.44
C ALA A 104 24.29 6.21 -1.70
N LEU A 105 23.75 6.69 -2.82
CA LEU A 105 24.48 6.79 -4.09
C LEU A 105 25.60 7.85 -4.07
N SER A 106 25.66 8.70 -3.06
CA SER A 106 26.77 9.62 -2.82
C SER A 106 27.92 8.96 -2.01
N THR A 107 27.80 7.69 -1.63
CA THR A 107 28.79 6.99 -0.79
C THR A 107 29.46 5.83 -1.52
N ALA A 108 30.53 5.29 -0.91
CA ALA A 108 31.28 4.17 -1.46
C ALA A 108 30.53 2.82 -1.38
N ASP A 109 29.61 2.67 -0.42
CA ASP A 109 28.84 1.44 -0.22
C ASP A 109 27.32 1.72 -0.19
N PRO A 110 26.72 2.01 -1.35
CA PRO A 110 25.32 2.37 -1.43
C PRO A 110 24.38 1.24 -0.97
N ARG A 111 24.73 -0.03 -1.25
CA ARG A 111 23.86 -1.18 -0.91
C ARG A 111 23.65 -1.30 0.59
N ARG A 112 24.71 -1.22 1.38
CA ARG A 112 24.64 -1.30 2.83
C ARG A 112 23.77 -0.21 3.42
N ILE A 113 23.93 1.04 2.93
CA ILE A 113 23.17 2.18 3.40
C ILE A 113 21.70 2.04 3.02
N ILE A 114 21.39 1.66 1.79
CA ILE A 114 20.03 1.40 1.32
C ILE A 114 19.35 0.32 2.16
N ALA A 115 20.00 -0.82 2.36
CA ALA A 115 19.44 -1.91 3.15
C ALA A 115 19.20 -1.55 4.62
N ALA A 116 20.12 -0.79 5.23
CA ALA A 116 19.97 -0.33 6.61
C ALA A 116 18.81 0.66 6.76
N ASN A 117 18.74 1.66 5.87
CA ASN A 117 17.68 2.66 5.90
C ASN A 117 16.31 2.09 5.51
N ALA A 118 16.24 1.16 4.56
CA ALA A 118 14.99 0.48 4.23
C ALA A 118 14.41 -0.25 5.45
N ARG A 119 15.25 -0.96 6.22
CA ARG A 119 14.84 -1.58 7.50
C ARG A 119 14.33 -0.56 8.49
N LEU A 120 15.08 0.52 8.68
CA LEU A 120 14.72 1.59 9.61
C LEU A 120 13.39 2.24 9.21
N LEU A 121 13.21 2.57 7.95
CA LEU A 121 12.00 3.21 7.43
C LEU A 121 10.77 2.32 7.60
N ILE A 122 10.87 1.01 7.31
CA ILE A 122 9.78 0.06 7.58
C ILE A 122 9.45 0.05 9.08
N GLY A 123 10.46 -0.13 9.93
CA GLY A 123 10.26 -0.19 11.37
C GLY A 123 9.66 1.08 11.96
N LEU A 124 10.15 2.26 11.54
CA LEU A 124 9.63 3.56 11.98
C LEU A 124 8.20 3.79 11.49
N SER A 125 7.87 3.44 10.25
CA SER A 125 6.51 3.57 9.74
C SER A 125 5.51 2.79 10.58
N PHE A 126 5.84 1.57 10.95
CA PHE A 126 4.95 0.73 11.75
C PHE A 126 4.92 1.12 13.22
N ILE A 127 6.04 1.51 13.85
CA ILE A 127 5.99 1.95 15.24
C ILE A 127 5.17 3.24 15.39
N PHE A 128 5.33 4.21 14.48
CA PHE A 128 4.52 5.42 14.50
C PHE A 128 3.04 5.12 14.23
N ALA A 129 2.73 4.19 13.32
CA ALA A 129 1.35 3.76 13.09
C ALA A 129 0.71 3.16 14.34
N VAL A 130 1.42 2.29 15.06
CA VAL A 130 0.94 1.68 16.31
C VAL A 130 0.79 2.71 17.42
N LEU A 131 1.77 3.61 17.59
CA LEU A 131 1.69 4.69 18.58
C LEU A 131 0.49 5.61 18.32
N TRP A 132 0.31 6.01 17.06
CA TRP A 132 -0.85 6.83 16.67
C TRP A 132 -2.17 6.13 17.01
N LYS A 133 -2.33 4.88 16.56
CA LYS A 133 -3.55 4.10 16.77
C LYS A 133 -3.82 3.82 18.24
N GLY A 134 -2.77 3.46 18.99
CA GLY A 134 -2.92 3.06 20.39
C GLY A 134 -3.12 4.21 21.37
N PHE A 135 -2.50 5.36 21.12
CA PHE A 135 -2.48 6.47 22.09
C PHE A 135 -3.23 7.71 21.63
N LEU A 136 -3.28 7.99 20.33
CA LEU A 136 -3.82 9.24 19.79
C LEU A 136 -5.17 9.05 19.08
N SER A 137 -5.61 7.82 18.85
CA SER A 137 -6.87 7.53 18.16
C SER A 137 -7.72 6.49 18.93
N PRO A 138 -8.39 6.89 20.03
CA PRO A 138 -9.23 5.96 20.79
C PRO A 138 -10.37 5.36 19.97
N ASP A 139 -10.87 6.09 18.97
CA ASP A 139 -11.90 5.61 18.03
C ASP A 139 -11.38 4.45 17.19
N TYR A 140 -10.10 4.52 16.79
CA TYR A 140 -9.46 3.41 16.08
C TYR A 140 -9.48 2.14 16.94
N MET A 141 -9.05 2.24 18.21
CA MET A 141 -8.96 1.10 19.13
C MET A 141 -10.32 0.48 19.45
N ARG A 142 -11.41 1.24 19.37
CA ARG A 142 -12.78 0.74 19.50
C ARG A 142 -13.31 0.07 18.22
N GLY A 143 -12.54 0.13 17.12
CA GLY A 143 -12.95 -0.40 15.81
C GLY A 143 -13.84 0.53 15.00
N ASP A 144 -14.03 1.79 15.44
CA ASP A 144 -14.92 2.74 14.76
C ASP A 144 -14.43 3.08 13.36
N TYR A 145 -13.10 3.17 13.16
CA TYR A 145 -12.51 3.40 11.85
C TYR A 145 -12.88 2.32 10.83
N PHE A 146 -12.66 1.05 11.15
CA PHE A 146 -12.98 -0.04 10.24
C PHE A 146 -14.49 -0.23 10.10
N HIS A 147 -15.25 -0.02 11.17
CA HIS A 147 -16.71 -0.07 11.09
C HIS A 147 -17.24 0.95 10.10
N PHE A 148 -16.82 2.22 10.21
CA PHE A 148 -17.15 3.28 9.27
C PHE A 148 -16.71 2.94 7.84
N THR A 149 -15.47 2.50 7.67
CA THR A 149 -14.93 2.13 6.36
C THR A 149 -15.73 1.01 5.69
N PHE A 150 -16.10 -0.03 6.42
CA PHE A 150 -16.91 -1.13 5.87
C PHE A 150 -18.33 -0.72 5.51
N LEU A 151 -18.87 0.30 6.16
CA LEU A 151 -20.19 0.83 5.87
C LEU A 151 -20.23 1.77 4.65
N THR A 152 -19.13 2.42 4.31
CA THR A 152 -19.13 3.56 3.38
C THR A 152 -18.16 3.45 2.21
N ASP A 153 -17.08 2.67 2.32
CA ASP A 153 -16.04 2.59 1.28
C ASP A 153 -16.37 1.52 0.23
N SER A 154 -16.58 1.96 -1.00
CA SER A 154 -16.92 1.06 -2.12
C SER A 154 -15.86 0.00 -2.42
N ARG A 155 -14.59 0.23 -2.07
CA ARG A 155 -13.50 -0.73 -2.28
C ARG A 155 -13.66 -2.00 -1.46
N VAL A 156 -14.36 -1.92 -0.33
CA VAL A 156 -14.57 -3.01 0.63
C VAL A 156 -16.04 -3.37 0.83
N SER A 157 -16.93 -2.88 -0.03
CA SER A 157 -18.38 -3.12 0.06
C SER A 157 -18.77 -4.59 0.19
N GLY A 158 -18.05 -5.48 -0.51
CA GLY A 158 -18.28 -6.93 -0.43
C GLY A 158 -18.01 -7.55 0.94
N ILE A 159 -17.21 -6.93 1.79
CA ILE A 159 -16.97 -7.42 3.15
C ILE A 159 -18.26 -7.32 3.97
N GLY A 160 -18.93 -6.16 3.95
CA GLY A 160 -20.19 -5.96 4.65
C GLY A 160 -21.32 -6.86 4.11
N THR A 161 -21.48 -6.88 2.80
CA THR A 161 -22.62 -7.58 2.16
C THR A 161 -22.44 -9.10 2.12
N LEU A 162 -21.24 -9.60 1.77
CA LEU A 162 -21.03 -11.04 1.59
C LEU A 162 -20.63 -11.77 2.88
N LEU A 163 -19.86 -11.12 3.75
CA LEU A 163 -19.34 -11.77 4.95
C LEU A 163 -20.13 -11.43 6.21
N CYS A 164 -20.79 -10.28 6.26
CA CYS A 164 -21.47 -9.79 7.47
C CYS A 164 -22.99 -9.69 7.33
N GLY A 165 -23.56 -10.19 6.22
CA GLY A 165 -25.02 -10.24 6.01
C GLY A 165 -25.69 -8.87 5.91
N MET A 166 -24.96 -7.84 5.51
CA MET A 166 -25.50 -6.51 5.27
C MET A 166 -26.29 -6.50 3.96
N ASP A 167 -27.49 -5.93 3.95
CA ASP A 167 -28.28 -5.78 2.73
C ASP A 167 -27.55 -4.86 1.74
N PRO A 168 -27.39 -5.23 0.46
CA PRO A 168 -26.85 -4.36 -0.57
C PRO A 168 -27.55 -3.00 -0.70
N LEU A 169 -28.86 -2.93 -0.47
CA LEU A 169 -29.62 -1.68 -0.45
C LEU A 169 -29.23 -0.79 0.74
N GLN A 170 -29.04 -1.38 1.91
CA GLN A 170 -28.57 -0.71 3.12
C GLN A 170 -27.18 -0.12 2.91
N TYR A 171 -26.26 -0.90 2.29
CA TYR A 171 -24.94 -0.41 1.92
C TYR A 171 -25.04 0.80 0.96
N ARG A 172 -25.86 0.69 -0.07
CA ARG A 172 -26.05 1.79 -1.04
C ARG A 172 -26.62 3.04 -0.37
N HIS A 173 -27.59 2.89 0.52
CA HIS A 173 -28.14 3.99 1.31
C HIS A 173 -27.07 4.70 2.13
N ASN A 174 -26.21 3.96 2.83
CA ASN A 174 -25.08 4.51 3.58
C ASN A 174 -24.11 5.28 2.67
N TYR A 175 -23.78 4.72 1.51
CA TYR A 175 -22.89 5.35 0.54
C TYR A 175 -23.46 6.67 -0.01
N ASP A 176 -24.73 6.68 -0.38
CA ASP A 176 -25.43 7.86 -0.90
C ASP A 176 -25.59 8.93 0.20
N ALA A 177 -25.87 8.53 1.44
CA ALA A 177 -25.94 9.44 2.58
C ALA A 177 -24.59 10.16 2.84
N MET A 178 -23.47 9.43 2.71
CA MET A 178 -22.12 10.04 2.80
C MET A 178 -21.83 11.00 1.64
N GLY A 179 -22.32 10.68 0.43
CA GLY A 179 -22.22 11.57 -0.72
C GLY A 179 -22.96 12.90 -0.49
N LEU A 180 -24.13 12.87 0.12
CA LEU A 180 -24.89 14.06 0.51
C LEU A 180 -24.14 14.89 1.56
N LEU A 181 -23.59 14.27 2.59
CA LEU A 181 -22.82 14.96 3.62
C LEU A 181 -21.57 15.64 3.04
N ALA A 182 -20.87 14.98 2.09
CA ALA A 182 -19.66 15.50 1.45
C ALA A 182 -19.97 16.62 0.41
N SER A 183 -21.18 16.74 -0.06
CA SER A 183 -21.52 17.70 -1.14
C SER A 183 -21.57 19.16 -0.69
N TYR A 184 -21.48 19.47 0.58
CA TYR A 184 -21.58 20.81 1.21
C TYR A 184 -22.85 21.59 0.83
N LYS A 185 -23.77 20.98 0.07
CA LYS A 185 -25.02 21.62 -0.41
C LYS A 185 -26.23 21.32 0.46
N ALA A 186 -26.09 20.36 1.37
CA ALA A 186 -27.18 19.95 2.22
C ALA A 186 -26.98 20.58 3.63
N GLU A 187 -28.07 21.08 4.20
CA GLU A 187 -28.15 21.48 5.61
C GLU A 187 -28.03 20.28 6.57
N VAL A 188 -27.55 19.14 6.05
CA VAL A 188 -27.40 17.88 6.76
C VAL A 188 -26.16 17.95 7.64
N GLN A 189 -26.35 18.02 8.96
CA GLN A 189 -25.27 18.08 9.94
C GLN A 189 -24.78 16.69 10.35
N SER A 190 -25.58 15.66 10.20
CA SER A 190 -25.24 14.28 10.55
C SER A 190 -26.06 13.29 9.74
N VAL A 191 -25.49 12.10 9.50
CA VAL A 191 -26.19 10.97 8.89
C VAL A 191 -26.09 9.76 9.80
N GLN A 192 -27.18 9.00 9.90
CA GLN A 192 -27.19 7.73 10.60
C GLN A 192 -26.83 6.63 9.61
N LEU A 193 -25.77 5.87 9.92
CA LEU A 193 -25.34 4.73 9.12
C LEU A 193 -25.90 3.44 9.72
N GLU A 194 -26.38 2.56 8.87
CA GLU A 194 -26.94 1.28 9.26
C GLU A 194 -25.94 0.16 9.05
N GLY A 195 -25.81 -0.73 10.00
CA GLY A 195 -24.89 -1.88 9.93
C GLY A 195 -25.37 -3.05 10.76
N THR A 196 -24.69 -4.20 10.60
CA THR A 196 -24.98 -5.41 11.35
C THR A 196 -24.08 -5.56 12.58
N PRO A 197 -24.51 -6.24 13.65
CA PRO A 197 -23.64 -6.55 14.78
C PRO A 197 -22.41 -7.37 14.38
N VAL A 198 -22.53 -8.24 13.38
CA VAL A 198 -21.42 -9.04 12.84
C VAL A 198 -20.35 -8.14 12.21
N LEU A 199 -20.78 -7.11 11.44
CA LEU A 199 -19.88 -6.14 10.86
C LEU A 199 -19.12 -5.35 11.94
N ARG A 200 -19.81 -4.98 13.02
CA ARG A 200 -19.17 -4.29 14.17
C ARG A 200 -18.12 -5.19 14.83
N MET A 201 -18.42 -6.45 15.05
CA MET A 201 -17.48 -7.41 15.61
C MET A 201 -16.26 -7.61 14.68
N LEU A 202 -16.49 -7.76 13.37
CA LEU A 202 -15.41 -7.88 12.39
C LEU A 202 -14.49 -6.64 12.41
N ALA A 203 -15.08 -5.44 12.50
CA ALA A 203 -14.32 -4.20 12.58
C ALA A 203 -13.35 -4.18 13.78
N VAL A 204 -13.81 -4.62 14.94
CA VAL A 204 -12.97 -4.76 16.14
C VAL A 204 -11.86 -5.80 15.94
N VAL A 205 -12.18 -6.97 15.39
CA VAL A 205 -11.19 -8.03 15.11
C VAL A 205 -10.11 -7.52 14.13
N VAL A 206 -10.51 -6.86 13.06
CA VAL A 206 -9.56 -6.30 12.07
C VAL A 206 -8.71 -5.19 12.68
N THR A 207 -9.27 -4.37 13.57
CA THR A 207 -8.51 -3.34 14.31
C THR A 207 -7.37 -3.98 15.10
N TRP A 208 -7.68 -4.96 15.94
CA TRP A 208 -6.67 -5.63 16.75
C TRP A 208 -5.67 -6.43 15.92
N TRP A 209 -6.13 -7.11 14.86
CA TRP A 209 -5.23 -7.75 13.90
C TRP A 209 -4.21 -6.75 13.33
N THR A 210 -4.68 -5.58 12.89
CA THR A 210 -3.82 -4.54 12.29
C THR A 210 -2.79 -4.04 13.30
N VAL A 211 -3.21 -3.71 14.52
CA VAL A 211 -2.29 -3.23 15.57
C VAL A 211 -1.24 -4.28 15.94
N LEU A 212 -1.65 -5.54 16.06
CA LEU A 212 -0.74 -6.64 16.41
C LEU A 212 0.29 -6.92 15.32
N ILE A 213 -0.13 -7.00 14.05
CA ILE A 213 0.80 -7.29 12.94
C ILE A 213 1.74 -6.11 12.68
N GLU A 214 1.26 -4.87 12.78
CA GLU A 214 2.08 -3.67 12.67
C GLU A 214 3.08 -3.57 13.83
N GLY A 215 2.66 -3.86 15.05
CA GLY A 215 3.56 -3.93 16.21
C GLY A 215 4.63 -5.01 16.07
N ALA A 216 4.26 -6.17 15.58
CA ALA A 216 5.22 -7.25 15.28
C ALA A 216 6.23 -6.80 14.21
N LEU A 217 5.77 -6.15 13.13
CA LEU A 217 6.64 -5.62 12.09
C LEU A 217 7.59 -4.54 12.63
N ALA A 218 7.08 -3.59 13.41
CA ALA A 218 7.92 -2.58 14.05
C ALA A 218 9.06 -3.22 14.84
N LEU A 219 8.75 -4.20 15.69
CA LEU A 219 9.75 -4.93 16.48
C LEU A 219 10.75 -5.68 15.59
N LEU A 220 10.26 -6.46 14.62
CA LEU A 220 11.11 -7.28 13.73
C LEU A 220 12.09 -6.44 12.91
N PHE A 221 11.71 -5.24 12.50
CA PHE A 221 12.53 -4.37 11.67
C PHE A 221 13.44 -3.43 12.48
N LEU A 222 13.03 -3.00 13.68
CA LEU A 222 13.86 -2.15 14.54
C LEU A 222 14.86 -2.94 15.38
N LEU A 223 14.57 -4.21 15.68
CA LEU A 223 15.52 -5.05 16.43
C LEU A 223 16.79 -5.33 15.61
N PRO A 224 17.98 -5.32 16.27
CA PRO A 224 19.23 -5.70 15.62
C PRO A 224 19.19 -7.11 15.02
N SER A 225 19.81 -7.30 13.86
CA SER A 225 19.80 -8.59 13.14
C SER A 225 20.45 -9.77 13.89
N LYS A 226 21.14 -9.52 15.03
CA LYS A 226 21.68 -10.57 15.88
C LYS A 226 20.60 -11.41 16.58
N PHE A 227 19.38 -10.90 16.72
CA PHE A 227 18.27 -11.63 17.33
C PHE A 227 17.66 -12.61 16.33
N ARG A 228 17.47 -13.87 16.74
CA ARG A 228 16.90 -14.92 15.85
C ARG A 228 15.53 -14.58 15.30
N VAL A 229 14.69 -13.88 16.08
CA VAL A 229 13.33 -13.49 15.68
C VAL A 229 13.32 -12.63 14.41
N THR A 230 14.35 -11.81 14.18
CA THR A 230 14.43 -10.94 13.00
C THR A 230 14.56 -11.68 11.68
N ARG A 231 14.86 -12.98 11.71
CA ARG A 231 14.86 -13.84 10.51
C ARG A 231 13.47 -13.94 9.86
N GLY A 232 12.40 -13.76 10.65
CA GLY A 232 11.01 -13.79 10.19
C GLY A 232 10.51 -12.49 9.54
N ARG A 233 11.28 -11.38 9.58
CA ARG A 233 10.82 -10.04 9.14
C ARG A 233 10.27 -10.00 7.71
N ASN A 234 10.92 -10.68 6.76
CA ASN A 234 10.48 -10.69 5.37
C ASN A 234 9.16 -11.46 5.19
N ALA A 235 9.03 -12.60 5.87
CA ALA A 235 7.78 -13.36 5.85
C ALA A 235 6.64 -12.58 6.50
N ALA A 236 6.91 -11.89 7.62
CA ALA A 236 5.92 -11.04 8.28
C ALA A 236 5.50 -9.86 7.41
N LEU A 237 6.44 -9.20 6.69
CA LEU A 237 6.12 -8.11 5.79
C LEU A 237 5.28 -8.58 4.58
N LEU A 238 5.62 -9.74 4.00
CA LEU A 238 4.82 -10.34 2.93
C LEU A 238 3.44 -10.74 3.43
N LEU A 239 3.34 -11.34 4.62
CA LEU A 239 2.05 -11.68 5.25
C LEU A 239 1.20 -10.42 5.46
N PHE A 240 1.78 -9.36 6.00
CA PHE A 240 1.11 -8.07 6.14
C PHE A 240 0.60 -7.55 4.79
N ALA A 241 1.47 -7.51 3.77
CA ALA A 241 1.11 -7.02 2.46
C ALA A 241 -0.06 -7.83 1.85
N TRP A 242 -0.02 -9.15 1.95
CA TRP A 242 -1.06 -10.00 1.37
C TRP A 242 -2.37 -9.95 2.15
N THR A 243 -2.35 -9.92 3.47
CA THR A 243 -3.57 -9.86 4.26
C THR A 243 -4.21 -8.48 4.25
N THR A 244 -3.40 -7.42 4.34
CA THR A 244 -3.90 -6.04 4.42
C THR A 244 -4.36 -5.52 3.06
N TYR A 245 -3.58 -5.74 2.00
CA TYR A 245 -3.92 -5.16 0.69
C TYR A 245 -4.96 -5.96 -0.09
N LEU A 246 -5.20 -7.23 0.25
CA LEU A 246 -6.37 -7.95 -0.25
C LEU A 246 -7.67 -7.47 0.42
N ALA A 247 -7.60 -7.02 1.67
CA ALA A 247 -8.76 -6.46 2.36
C ALA A 247 -8.95 -4.97 2.05
N MET A 248 -7.87 -4.18 2.09
CA MET A 248 -7.88 -2.72 1.91
C MET A 248 -6.78 -2.30 0.93
N PRO A 249 -7.07 -2.07 -0.36
CA PRO A 249 -6.06 -1.80 -1.39
C PRO A 249 -5.52 -0.37 -1.32
N ILE A 250 -4.51 -0.15 -0.48
CA ILE A 250 -3.70 1.09 -0.46
C ILE A 250 -2.44 0.85 -1.28
N VAL A 251 -2.59 0.85 -2.60
CA VAL A 251 -1.57 0.36 -3.55
C VAL A 251 -0.24 1.09 -3.41
N THR A 252 -0.25 2.42 -3.29
CA THR A 252 0.99 3.23 -3.19
C THR A 252 1.80 2.86 -1.96
N PHE A 253 1.15 2.73 -0.80
CA PHE A 253 1.83 2.32 0.43
C PHE A 253 2.33 0.88 0.32
N GLY A 254 1.52 -0.02 -0.24
CA GLY A 254 1.91 -1.40 -0.50
C GLY A 254 3.16 -1.50 -1.35
N TRP A 255 3.19 -0.82 -2.48
CA TRP A 255 4.35 -0.82 -3.37
C TRP A 255 5.59 -0.21 -2.71
N THR A 256 5.44 0.87 -1.94
CA THR A 256 6.54 1.43 -1.17
C THR A 256 7.12 0.42 -0.19
N LEU A 257 6.28 -0.26 0.59
CA LEU A 257 6.74 -1.29 1.54
C LEU A 257 7.40 -2.48 0.85
N ILE A 258 6.87 -2.93 -0.29
CA ILE A 258 7.49 -4.02 -1.07
C ILE A 258 8.83 -3.58 -1.64
N THR A 259 8.95 -2.32 -2.10
CA THR A 259 10.25 -1.76 -2.56
C THR A 259 11.27 -1.72 -1.43
N LEU A 260 10.88 -1.24 -0.24
CA LEU A 260 11.73 -1.26 0.95
C LEU A 260 12.07 -2.69 1.38
N GLY A 261 11.11 -3.61 1.32
CA GLY A 261 11.31 -5.03 1.59
C GLY A 261 12.34 -5.66 0.65
N LEU A 262 12.25 -5.35 -0.65
CA LEU A 262 13.23 -5.76 -1.66
C LEU A 262 14.62 -5.19 -1.37
N ALA A 263 14.70 -3.90 -1.02
CA ALA A 263 15.94 -3.18 -0.80
C ALA A 263 16.74 -3.68 0.42
N GLN A 264 16.07 -4.24 1.42
CA GLN A 264 16.73 -4.74 2.62
C GLN A 264 17.08 -6.23 2.57
N CYS A 265 16.74 -6.94 1.46
CA CYS A 265 17.08 -8.35 1.30
C CYS A 265 18.58 -8.55 1.15
N ASP A 266 19.10 -9.55 1.85
CA ASP A 266 20.49 -10.00 1.67
C ASP A 266 20.70 -10.58 0.25
N ASP A 267 21.93 -10.52 -0.26
CA ASP A 267 22.26 -10.97 -1.62
C ASP A 267 21.92 -12.45 -1.85
N GLY A 268 22.04 -13.30 -0.84
CA GLY A 268 21.67 -14.72 -0.90
C GLY A 268 20.17 -15.02 -0.86
N ALA A 269 19.33 -14.03 -0.56
CA ALA A 269 17.90 -14.22 -0.35
C ALA A 269 17.07 -14.25 -1.66
N ARG A 270 17.53 -15.01 -2.68
CA ARG A 270 16.95 -15.07 -4.03
C ARG A 270 15.44 -15.36 -4.03
N ARG A 271 14.98 -16.34 -3.23
CA ARG A 271 13.55 -16.70 -3.14
C ARG A 271 12.72 -15.58 -2.54
N THR A 272 13.22 -14.95 -1.49
CA THR A 272 12.54 -13.82 -0.83
C THR A 272 12.42 -12.63 -1.77
N ARG A 273 13.46 -12.29 -2.52
CA ARG A 273 13.41 -11.24 -3.54
C ARG A 273 12.36 -11.55 -4.62
N LEU A 274 12.29 -12.80 -5.08
CA LEU A 274 11.27 -13.22 -6.02
C LEU A 274 9.85 -13.04 -5.46
N CYS A 275 9.61 -13.39 -4.18
CA CYS A 275 8.31 -13.17 -3.54
C CYS A 275 7.94 -11.68 -3.50
N PHE A 276 8.88 -10.79 -3.17
CA PHE A 276 8.63 -9.34 -3.23
C PHE A 276 8.31 -8.88 -4.66
N ILE A 277 9.09 -9.31 -5.66
CA ILE A 277 8.87 -8.95 -7.07
C ILE A 277 7.49 -9.41 -7.54
N LEU A 278 7.09 -10.64 -7.24
CA LEU A 278 5.77 -11.17 -7.62
C LEU A 278 4.60 -10.50 -6.91
N THR A 279 4.85 -9.85 -5.79
CA THR A 279 3.80 -9.09 -5.08
C THR A 279 3.40 -7.81 -5.84
N TYR A 280 4.30 -7.18 -6.63
CA TYR A 280 3.94 -6.00 -7.44
C TYR A 280 2.81 -6.26 -8.44
N PRO A 281 2.92 -7.24 -9.36
CA PRO A 281 1.84 -7.53 -10.30
C PRO A 281 0.57 -8.01 -9.60
N LEU A 282 0.67 -8.67 -8.44
CA LEU A 282 -0.49 -9.08 -7.65
C LEU A 282 -1.27 -7.85 -7.14
N LEU A 283 -0.59 -6.86 -6.59
CA LEU A 283 -1.22 -5.61 -6.14
C LEU A 283 -1.81 -4.81 -7.32
N LEU A 284 -1.13 -4.81 -8.47
CA LEU A 284 -1.63 -4.17 -9.68
C LEU A 284 -2.87 -4.90 -10.22
N ALA A 285 -2.85 -6.23 -10.26
CA ALA A 285 -3.99 -7.04 -10.70
C ALA A 285 -5.22 -6.78 -9.81
N TYR A 286 -5.02 -6.64 -8.51
CA TYR A 286 -6.10 -6.28 -7.60
C TYR A 286 -6.66 -4.87 -7.86
N LEU A 287 -5.82 -3.90 -8.24
CA LEU A 287 -6.27 -2.57 -8.62
C LEU A 287 -7.15 -2.59 -9.88
N LEU A 288 -6.76 -3.40 -10.87
CA LEU A 288 -7.48 -3.54 -12.14
C LEU A 288 -8.77 -4.38 -12.01
N ALA A 289 -8.77 -5.34 -11.11
CA ALA A 289 -9.90 -6.25 -10.85
C ALA A 289 -10.21 -6.31 -9.35
N PRO A 290 -10.85 -5.28 -8.78
CA PRO A 290 -11.13 -5.21 -7.34
C PRO A 290 -12.10 -6.32 -6.94
N ILE A 291 -11.59 -7.29 -6.16
CA ILE A 291 -12.29 -8.53 -5.82
C ILE A 291 -13.61 -8.24 -5.10
N TRP A 292 -13.59 -7.41 -4.07
CA TRP A 292 -14.78 -7.15 -3.24
C TRP A 292 -15.94 -6.51 -4.02
N PRO A 293 -15.73 -5.41 -4.78
CA PRO A 293 -16.78 -4.86 -5.65
C PRO A 293 -17.27 -5.82 -6.72
N MET A 294 -16.38 -6.68 -7.27
CA MET A 294 -16.79 -7.68 -8.27
C MET A 294 -17.67 -8.77 -7.65
N LEU A 295 -17.29 -9.30 -6.50
CA LEU A 295 -18.07 -10.31 -5.77
C LEU A 295 -19.42 -9.75 -5.33
N ASN A 296 -19.45 -8.51 -4.84
CA ASN A 296 -20.71 -7.85 -4.44
C ASN A 296 -21.67 -7.69 -5.63
N ARG A 297 -21.16 -7.27 -6.80
CA ARG A 297 -21.97 -7.17 -8.03
C ARG A 297 -22.51 -8.54 -8.47
N ALA A 298 -21.68 -9.57 -8.42
CA ALA A 298 -22.09 -10.94 -8.77
C ALA A 298 -23.17 -11.46 -7.82
N ALA A 299 -23.02 -11.25 -6.52
CA ALA A 299 -24.02 -11.64 -5.52
C ALA A 299 -25.36 -10.89 -5.74
N SER A 300 -25.32 -9.59 -5.98
CA SER A 300 -26.51 -8.78 -6.26
C SER A 300 -27.22 -9.22 -7.54
N ALA A 301 -26.48 -9.59 -8.58
CA ALA A 301 -27.06 -10.09 -9.83
C ALA A 301 -27.75 -11.45 -9.65
N LEU A 302 -27.15 -12.36 -8.85
CA LEU A 302 -27.75 -13.65 -8.53
C LEU A 302 -29.08 -13.51 -7.74
N LEU A 303 -29.11 -12.59 -6.76
CA LEU A 303 -30.32 -12.31 -5.98
C LEU A 303 -31.42 -11.70 -6.88
N ALA A 304 -31.09 -10.78 -7.77
CA ALA A 304 -32.06 -10.19 -8.69
C ALA A 304 -32.63 -11.22 -9.68
N GLY A 305 -31.79 -12.15 -10.18
CA GLY A 305 -32.22 -13.24 -11.06
C GLY A 305 -33.14 -14.25 -10.38
N SER A 306 -32.96 -14.51 -9.08
CA SER A 306 -33.80 -15.42 -8.30
C SER A 306 -35.20 -14.84 -8.00
N LEU A 307 -35.31 -13.50 -7.91
CA LEU A 307 -36.60 -12.81 -7.68
C LEU A 307 -37.38 -12.60 -8.99
N GLY A 308 -36.70 -12.49 -10.14
CA GLY A 308 -37.34 -12.33 -11.45
C GLY A 308 -37.88 -13.63 -12.08
N GLY A 309 -37.56 -14.82 -11.54
CA GLY A 309 -38.06 -16.12 -11.99
C GLY A 309 -39.27 -16.65 -11.25
N ALA A 310 -39.84 -15.88 -10.33
CA ALA A 310 -40.96 -16.27 -9.47
C ALA A 310 -42.32 -15.66 -9.91
N HIS A 311 -42.43 -15.21 -11.18
CA HIS A 311 -43.71 -14.72 -11.77
C HIS A 311 -44.19 -15.61 -12.87
#